data_7aaa9c7607899a419ae11c762e58c320
#
_entry.id   7aaa9c7607899a419ae11c762e58c320
#
_cell.length_a   1.000
_cell.length_b   1.000
_cell.length_c   1.000
_cell.angle_alpha   90.00
_cell.angle_beta   90.00
_cell.angle_gamma   90.00
#
_symmetry.space_group_name_H-M   'P 1'
#
loop_
_entity.id
_entity.type
_entity.pdbx_description
1 polymer ?
#
loop_
_entity_poly.entity_id
_entity_poly.type
_entity_poly.pdbx_seq_one_letter_code
_entity_poly.pdbx_strand_id
1 'polypeptide(L)'
;LWQSDDNIPYILFCTGRRINLSDYIINKPDDFELNETLECGQCFHFNKLDENDYVLTAFGHMLHIIQTEKEIVFYDTDEKLYMDLWRNYFDIDRNYGLIKERLLKKDDKLKEAIEAMSGVRILNQEFFETLISFIISQNKQIPHIKKIVADISAKYGDYAGEVKGVPMYTFPDVRKLAKAEVEDLKELKTGFRAPYIYDAVKCVGEGKISYDELIALDSEQGIEKMCQIKGVGNKVASCVSLFALGKRDSFPIDVWIKRIMEYLYFDGNDTSKDVIAAFAKERFGELGGYAQQYLFYYGKTVKRGVANKNK
;
A
#
# COMPACT_ATOMS: atom_id res chain seq x y z
N LEU A 1 -29.80 -5.88 39.44
CA LEU A 1 -28.61 -5.35 40.11
C LEU A 1 -27.38 -5.85 39.34
N TRP A 2 -26.96 -5.15 38.33
CA TRP A 2 -25.68 -5.33 37.64
C TRP A 2 -24.77 -4.20 38.12
N GLN A 3 -23.76 -4.51 38.91
CA GLN A 3 -22.66 -3.60 39.22
C GLN A 3 -21.72 -3.62 38.03
N SER A 4 -21.50 -2.47 37.41
CA SER A 4 -20.46 -2.22 36.44
C SER A 4 -19.13 -2.04 37.18
N ASP A 5 -18.16 -2.90 36.93
CA ASP A 5 -16.76 -2.71 37.36
C ASP A 5 -16.11 -1.59 36.52
N ASP A 6 -16.31 -0.34 36.96
CA ASP A 6 -15.73 0.87 36.33
C ASP A 6 -14.39 1.27 37.00
N ASN A 7 -13.41 0.39 37.03
CA ASN A 7 -12.08 0.70 37.61
C ASN A 7 -10.92 0.38 36.66
N ILE A 8 -11.02 0.81 35.38
CA ILE A 8 -9.88 0.85 34.47
C ILE A 8 -9.39 2.30 34.39
N PRO A 9 -8.12 2.62 34.67
CA PRO A 9 -7.63 3.99 34.60
C PRO A 9 -7.62 4.48 33.14
N TYR A 10 -8.36 5.53 32.86
CA TYR A 10 -8.39 6.19 31.55
C TYR A 10 -7.58 7.48 31.59
N ILE A 11 -6.82 7.75 30.53
CA ILE A 11 -6.19 9.03 30.27
C ILE A 11 -7.01 9.74 29.18
N LEU A 12 -7.52 10.95 29.46
CA LEU A 12 -8.24 11.78 28.51
C LEU A 12 -7.24 12.67 27.75
N PHE A 13 -7.13 12.47 26.44
CA PHE A 13 -6.41 13.39 25.55
C PHE A 13 -7.40 14.31 24.80
N CYS A 14 -6.87 15.35 24.14
CA CYS A 14 -7.59 16.44 23.48
C CYS A 14 -8.65 16.01 22.43
N THR A 15 -8.77 14.72 22.09
CA THR A 15 -9.75 14.16 21.16
C THR A 15 -11.07 13.72 21.81
N GLY A 16 -11.18 13.80 23.15
CA GLY A 16 -12.39 13.39 23.88
C GLY A 16 -12.67 11.88 23.91
N ARG A 17 -11.73 11.03 23.48
CA ARG A 17 -11.84 9.55 23.51
C ARG A 17 -11.09 8.95 24.68
N ARG A 18 -11.63 7.84 25.21
CA ARG A 18 -11.01 7.03 26.25
C ARG A 18 -9.90 6.18 25.63
N ILE A 19 -8.70 6.19 26.21
CA ILE A 19 -7.60 5.30 25.87
C ILE A 19 -7.62 4.13 26.85
N ASN A 20 -7.55 2.92 26.33
CA ASN A 20 -7.47 1.69 27.12
C ASN A 20 -6.00 1.35 27.41
N LEU A 21 -5.76 0.52 28.44
CA LEU A 21 -4.42 0.00 28.76
C LEU A 21 -3.79 -0.85 27.64
N SER A 22 -4.58 -1.25 26.65
CA SER A 22 -4.15 -2.01 25.47
C SER A 22 -3.77 -1.13 24.27
N ASP A 23 -3.89 0.20 24.37
CA ASP A 23 -3.58 1.09 23.25
C ASP A 23 -2.09 1.46 23.29
N TYR A 24 -1.45 1.46 22.11
CA TYR A 24 -0.06 1.87 21.97
C TYR A 24 0.05 3.24 21.33
N ILE A 25 0.84 4.12 21.92
CA ILE A 25 0.98 5.51 21.47
C ILE A 25 2.45 5.79 21.15
N ILE A 26 2.69 6.41 20.02
CA ILE A 26 4.00 6.93 19.66
C ILE A 26 3.95 8.41 19.37
N ASN A 27 5.08 9.11 19.57
CA ASN A 27 5.23 10.44 18.99
C ASN A 27 5.17 10.36 17.46
N LYS A 28 4.43 11.25 16.83
CA LYS A 28 4.35 11.29 15.36
C LYS A 28 5.75 11.61 14.79
N PRO A 29 6.30 10.78 13.91
CA PRO A 29 7.54 11.11 13.21
C PRO A 29 7.36 12.36 12.32
N ASP A 30 8.38 13.18 12.18
CA ASP A 30 8.33 14.42 11.39
C ASP A 30 7.88 14.20 9.95
N ASP A 31 8.33 13.09 9.35
CA ASP A 31 8.03 12.72 7.96
C ASP A 31 6.97 11.61 7.90
N PHE A 32 5.84 11.78 8.61
CA PHE A 32 4.74 10.83 8.59
C PHE A 32 3.39 11.55 8.57
N GLU A 33 2.61 11.29 7.53
CA GLU A 33 1.19 11.64 7.46
C GLU A 33 0.37 10.40 7.08
N LEU A 34 -0.58 10.04 7.95
CA LEU A 34 -1.35 8.81 7.84
C LEU A 34 -2.24 8.79 6.60
N ASN A 35 -2.89 9.92 6.30
CA ASN A 35 -3.71 10.10 5.11
C ASN A 35 -2.88 9.99 3.82
N GLU A 36 -1.71 10.65 3.76
CA GLU A 36 -0.82 10.55 2.61
C GLU A 36 -0.32 9.12 2.41
N THR A 37 -0.03 8.42 3.51
CA THR A 37 0.47 7.05 3.48
C THR A 37 -0.60 6.04 3.04
N LEU A 38 -1.83 6.15 3.54
CA LEU A 38 -2.89 5.19 3.23
C LEU A 38 -3.62 5.51 1.90
N GLU A 39 -3.83 6.80 1.58
CA GLU A 39 -4.65 7.20 0.43
C GLU A 39 -3.86 7.37 -0.89
N CYS A 40 -2.52 7.22 -0.88
CA CYS A 40 -1.69 7.38 -2.09
C CYS A 40 -1.87 6.25 -3.12
N GLY A 41 -2.57 5.16 -2.80
CA GLY A 41 -2.86 4.06 -3.74
C GLY A 41 -1.85 2.93 -3.71
N GLN A 42 -1.10 2.79 -2.64
CA GLN A 42 -0.21 1.66 -2.38
C GLN A 42 -0.89 0.50 -1.65
N CYS A 43 -1.98 0.75 -0.91
CA CYS A 43 -2.80 -0.26 -0.22
C CYS A 43 -4.28 -0.01 -0.47
N PHE A 44 -5.12 -1.03 -0.24
CA PHE A 44 -6.55 -0.96 -0.59
C PHE A 44 -7.48 -1.52 0.49
N HIS A 45 -6.94 -2.15 1.53
CA HIS A 45 -7.72 -2.84 2.56
C HIS A 45 -7.83 -2.02 3.84
N PHE A 46 -8.41 -0.84 3.71
CA PHE A 46 -8.68 0.08 4.83
C PHE A 46 -9.97 0.86 4.60
N ASN A 47 -10.56 1.38 5.68
CA ASN A 47 -11.64 2.35 5.65
C ASN A 47 -11.22 3.61 6.40
N LYS A 48 -11.53 4.76 5.81
CA LYS A 48 -11.44 6.06 6.46
C LYS A 48 -12.72 6.28 7.25
N LEU A 49 -12.60 6.49 8.55
CA LEU A 49 -13.73 6.69 9.46
C LEU A 49 -14.00 8.18 9.70
N ASP A 50 -12.91 8.98 9.70
CA ASP A 50 -12.94 10.43 9.85
C ASP A 50 -11.60 11.01 9.36
N GLU A 51 -11.36 12.31 9.50
CA GLU A 51 -10.06 12.91 9.22
C GLU A 51 -8.99 12.29 10.13
N ASN A 52 -7.94 11.72 9.50
CA ASN A 52 -6.84 11.02 10.18
C ASN A 52 -7.26 9.86 11.10
N ASP A 53 -8.43 9.28 10.87
CA ASP A 53 -9.01 8.16 11.63
C ASP A 53 -9.33 7.01 10.66
N TYR A 54 -8.62 5.88 10.81
CA TYR A 54 -8.68 4.77 9.87
C TYR A 54 -8.79 3.43 10.58
N VAL A 55 -9.47 2.49 9.92
CA VAL A 55 -9.41 1.07 10.27
C VAL A 55 -8.90 0.29 9.08
N LEU A 56 -7.96 -0.62 9.33
CA LEU A 56 -7.36 -1.48 8.30
C LEU A 56 -7.14 -2.90 8.83
N THR A 57 -6.90 -3.82 7.91
CA THR A 57 -6.38 -5.15 8.24
C THR A 57 -5.10 -5.42 7.48
N ALA A 58 -4.13 -6.04 8.13
CA ALA A 58 -2.89 -6.53 7.53
C ALA A 58 -2.34 -7.70 8.34
N PHE A 59 -1.73 -8.67 7.66
CA PHE A 59 -1.12 -9.87 8.30
C PHE A 59 -2.07 -10.59 9.27
N GLY A 60 -3.37 -10.62 8.96
CA GLY A 60 -4.38 -11.25 9.80
C GLY A 60 -4.83 -10.45 11.03
N HIS A 61 -4.35 -9.23 11.23
CA HIS A 61 -4.70 -8.36 12.34
C HIS A 61 -5.51 -7.15 11.88
N MET A 62 -6.50 -6.75 12.68
CA MET A 62 -7.20 -5.47 12.53
C MET A 62 -6.47 -4.39 13.32
N LEU A 63 -6.41 -3.20 12.77
CA LEU A 63 -5.91 -2.00 13.43
C LEU A 63 -6.89 -0.87 13.28
N HIS A 64 -7.29 -0.25 14.38
CA HIS A 64 -7.86 1.09 14.40
C HIS A 64 -6.76 2.07 14.76
N ILE A 65 -6.51 3.07 13.92
CA ILE A 65 -5.38 4.01 14.06
C ILE A 65 -5.84 5.44 13.85
N ILE A 66 -5.39 6.33 14.74
CA ILE A 66 -5.67 7.75 14.66
C ILE A 66 -4.36 8.52 14.74
N GLN A 67 -4.21 9.53 13.88
CA GLN A 67 -3.13 10.49 13.95
C GLN A 67 -3.65 11.83 14.48
N THR A 68 -2.93 12.40 15.44
CA THR A 68 -3.06 13.79 15.89
C THR A 68 -1.87 14.62 15.37
N GLU A 69 -1.79 15.90 15.73
CA GLU A 69 -0.64 16.74 15.40
C GLU A 69 0.69 16.21 15.97
N LYS A 70 0.64 15.54 17.13
CA LYS A 70 1.85 15.15 17.89
C LYS A 70 2.03 13.64 18.02
N GLU A 71 0.96 12.87 17.90
CA GLU A 71 0.94 11.46 18.28
C GLU A 71 0.19 10.61 17.26
N ILE A 72 0.53 9.33 17.26
CA ILE A 72 -0.22 8.29 16.56
C ILE A 72 -0.66 7.27 17.61
N VAL A 73 -1.97 6.99 17.64
CA VAL A 73 -2.59 6.03 18.56
C VAL A 73 -2.97 4.78 17.79
N PHE A 74 -2.44 3.65 18.24
CA PHE A 74 -2.78 2.31 17.75
C PHE A 74 -3.72 1.68 18.78
N TYR A 75 -5.02 1.66 18.47
CA TYR A 75 -6.04 1.14 19.38
C TYR A 75 -6.00 -0.39 19.44
N ASP A 76 -6.33 -0.97 20.60
CA ASP A 76 -6.34 -2.40 20.87
C ASP A 76 -5.02 -3.09 20.46
N THR A 77 -3.91 -2.37 20.60
CA THR A 77 -2.57 -2.80 20.20
C THR A 77 -1.64 -2.70 21.41
N ASP A 78 -1.14 -3.82 21.89
CA ASP A 78 -0.10 -3.83 22.91
C ASP A 78 1.29 -3.54 22.32
N GLU A 79 2.28 -3.29 23.18
CA GLU A 79 3.66 -3.02 22.78
C GLU A 79 4.23 -4.14 21.90
N LYS A 80 3.93 -5.40 22.25
CA LYS A 80 4.43 -6.54 21.49
C LYS A 80 3.91 -6.55 20.05
N LEU A 81 2.61 -6.42 19.86
CA LEU A 81 2.00 -6.38 18.52
C LEU A 81 2.48 -5.17 17.72
N TYR A 82 2.64 -4.01 18.39
CA TYR A 82 3.22 -2.83 17.73
C TYR A 82 4.66 -3.12 17.26
N MET A 83 5.53 -3.64 18.12
CA MET A 83 6.94 -3.90 17.80
C MET A 83 7.12 -4.99 16.75
N ASP A 84 6.31 -6.06 16.82
CA ASP A 84 6.41 -7.22 15.92
C ASP A 84 5.80 -6.95 14.55
N LEU A 85 4.80 -6.06 14.45
CA LEU A 85 4.04 -5.88 13.21
C LEU A 85 3.97 -4.41 12.76
N TRP A 86 3.27 -3.54 13.50
CA TRP A 86 2.86 -2.23 13.00
C TRP A 86 4.02 -1.28 12.78
N ARG A 87 5.05 -1.35 13.62
CA ARG A 87 6.29 -0.57 13.48
C ARG A 87 6.97 -0.81 12.13
N ASN A 88 7.07 -2.07 11.73
CA ASN A 88 7.60 -2.44 10.42
C ASN A 88 6.62 -2.13 9.29
N TYR A 89 5.31 -2.43 9.47
CA TYR A 89 4.29 -2.17 8.46
C TYR A 89 4.29 -0.72 7.97
N PHE A 90 4.36 0.24 8.90
CA PHE A 90 4.41 1.68 8.60
C PHE A 90 5.82 2.22 8.34
N ASP A 91 6.85 1.38 8.31
CA ASP A 91 8.26 1.74 8.08
C ASP A 91 8.73 2.87 9.03
N ILE A 92 8.35 2.78 10.33
CA ILE A 92 8.50 3.88 11.31
C ILE A 92 9.97 4.23 11.54
N ASP A 93 10.87 3.28 11.55
CA ASP A 93 12.28 3.47 11.90
C ASP A 93 13.10 4.17 10.81
N ARG A 94 12.56 4.24 9.60
CA ARG A 94 13.32 4.77 8.48
C ARG A 94 13.33 6.30 8.48
N ASN A 95 14.50 6.86 8.29
CA ASN A 95 14.68 8.31 8.19
C ASN A 95 14.30 8.81 6.79
N TYR A 96 13.05 9.24 6.61
CA TYR A 96 12.55 9.77 5.35
C TYR A 96 13.10 11.16 5.03
N GLY A 97 13.47 11.95 6.03
CA GLY A 97 14.16 13.24 5.84
C GLY A 97 15.47 13.07 5.08
N LEU A 98 16.29 12.09 5.49
CA LEU A 98 17.53 11.77 4.80
C LEU A 98 17.29 11.23 3.38
N ILE A 99 16.23 10.43 3.16
CA ILE A 99 15.87 9.94 1.82
C ILE A 99 15.51 11.11 0.91
N LYS A 100 14.66 12.03 1.37
CA LYS A 100 14.29 13.24 0.63
C LYS A 100 15.49 14.11 0.29
N GLU A 101 16.38 14.33 1.25
CA GLU A 101 17.64 15.06 1.03
C GLU A 101 18.50 14.38 -0.05
N ARG A 102 18.65 13.05 -0.01
CA ARG A 102 19.41 12.29 -1.00
C ARG A 102 18.77 12.35 -2.39
N LEU A 103 17.44 12.30 -2.47
CA LEU A 103 16.70 12.43 -3.74
C LEU A 103 16.89 13.84 -4.34
N LEU A 104 16.77 14.89 -3.53
CA LEU A 104 16.97 16.27 -3.99
C LEU A 104 18.41 16.57 -4.43
N LYS A 105 19.40 15.93 -3.80
CA LYS A 105 20.80 16.00 -4.26
C LYS A 105 21.01 15.32 -5.62
N LYS A 106 20.22 14.27 -5.92
CA LYS A 106 20.26 13.58 -7.23
C LYS A 106 19.48 14.35 -8.30
N ASP A 107 18.33 14.94 -7.91
CA ASP A 107 17.41 15.56 -8.86
C ASP A 107 16.50 16.60 -8.20
N ASP A 108 16.74 17.87 -8.51
CA ASP A 108 15.96 19.00 -8.00
C ASP A 108 14.54 19.08 -8.58
N LYS A 109 14.28 18.43 -9.73
CA LYS A 109 12.91 18.33 -10.31
C LYS A 109 11.92 17.59 -9.42
N LEU A 110 12.41 16.79 -8.44
CA LEU A 110 11.57 16.12 -7.47
C LEU A 110 11.04 17.04 -6.36
N LYS A 111 11.54 18.28 -6.25
CA LYS A 111 11.24 19.17 -5.13
C LYS A 111 9.74 19.37 -4.92
N GLU A 112 9.02 19.80 -5.95
CA GLU A 112 7.57 20.02 -5.85
C GLU A 112 6.80 18.74 -5.52
N ALA A 113 7.25 17.59 -6.03
CA ALA A 113 6.61 16.30 -5.76
C ALA A 113 6.82 15.85 -4.31
N ILE A 114 8.01 16.09 -3.75
CA ILE A 114 8.34 15.78 -2.36
C ILE A 114 7.60 16.72 -1.40
N GLU A 115 7.53 18.01 -1.71
CA GLU A 115 6.81 19.00 -0.88
C GLU A 115 5.29 18.70 -0.84
N ALA A 116 4.73 18.23 -1.95
CA ALA A 116 3.30 17.89 -2.04
C ALA A 116 2.89 16.64 -1.24
N MET A 117 3.85 15.76 -0.89
CA MET A 117 3.62 14.49 -0.20
C MET A 117 4.73 14.20 0.82
N SER A 118 5.03 15.20 1.63
CA SER A 118 6.20 15.15 2.52
C SER A 118 6.12 14.08 3.60
N GLY A 119 4.92 13.63 3.95
CA GLY A 119 4.65 12.66 5.00
C GLY A 119 4.36 11.23 4.50
N VAL A 120 4.43 10.97 3.20
CA VAL A 120 4.18 9.62 2.67
C VAL A 120 5.28 8.64 3.08
N ARG A 121 4.87 7.45 3.55
CA ARG A 121 5.77 6.31 3.79
C ARG A 121 5.39 5.14 2.90
N ILE A 122 6.37 4.33 2.50
CA ILE A 122 6.15 3.10 1.76
C ILE A 122 5.87 1.99 2.76
N LEU A 123 4.64 1.48 2.76
CA LEU A 123 4.21 0.38 3.62
C LEU A 123 4.95 -0.92 3.28
N ASN A 124 5.22 -1.74 4.30
CA ASN A 124 5.70 -3.11 4.15
C ASN A 124 4.51 -4.07 4.27
N GLN A 125 3.86 -4.34 3.13
CA GLN A 125 2.60 -5.07 3.08
C GLN A 125 2.81 -6.58 2.95
N GLU A 126 1.77 -7.35 3.24
CA GLU A 126 1.75 -8.79 3.07
C GLU A 126 1.76 -9.16 1.58
N PHE A 127 2.56 -10.17 1.23
CA PHE A 127 2.86 -10.52 -0.17
C PHE A 127 1.62 -10.95 -0.95
N PHE A 128 0.85 -11.90 -0.41
CA PHE A 128 -0.26 -12.49 -1.16
C PHE A 128 -1.41 -11.49 -1.34
N GLU A 129 -1.77 -10.75 -0.30
CA GLU A 129 -2.76 -9.67 -0.37
C GLU A 129 -2.35 -8.61 -1.40
N THR A 130 -1.07 -8.20 -1.37
CA THR A 130 -0.53 -7.19 -2.30
C THR A 130 -0.59 -7.69 -3.75
N LEU A 131 -0.20 -8.93 -4.01
CA LEU A 131 -0.25 -9.53 -5.34
C LEU A 131 -1.69 -9.52 -5.89
N ILE A 132 -2.65 -10.03 -5.14
CA ILE A 132 -4.06 -10.08 -5.57
C ILE A 132 -4.63 -8.66 -5.75
N SER A 133 -4.33 -7.75 -4.82
CA SER A 133 -4.80 -6.36 -4.88
C SER A 133 -4.27 -5.63 -6.12
N PHE A 134 -3.01 -5.83 -6.50
CA PHE A 134 -2.45 -5.21 -7.69
C PHE A 134 -2.89 -5.90 -8.99
N ILE A 135 -3.23 -7.19 -8.99
CA ILE A 135 -3.95 -7.82 -10.10
C ILE A 135 -5.31 -7.15 -10.28
N ILE A 136 -6.06 -6.93 -9.20
CA ILE A 136 -7.36 -6.24 -9.22
C ILE A 136 -7.20 -4.79 -9.73
N SER A 137 -6.11 -4.12 -9.40
CA SER A 137 -5.88 -2.71 -9.73
C SER A 137 -5.78 -2.40 -11.23
N GLN A 138 -5.54 -3.40 -12.07
CA GLN A 138 -5.38 -3.22 -13.51
C GLN A 138 -6.63 -2.58 -14.13
N ASN A 139 -6.46 -1.40 -14.75
CA ASN A 139 -7.56 -0.66 -15.40
C ASN A 139 -8.79 -0.48 -14.49
N LYS A 140 -8.57 -0.11 -13.21
CA LYS A 140 -9.65 0.18 -12.24
C LYS A 140 -9.32 1.41 -11.40
N GLN A 141 -10.38 2.07 -10.94
CA GLN A 141 -10.28 3.19 -10.00
C GLN A 141 -10.16 2.68 -8.56
N ILE A 142 -9.44 3.42 -7.72
CA ILE A 142 -9.16 3.05 -6.31
C ILE A 142 -10.42 2.66 -5.52
N PRO A 143 -11.55 3.39 -5.56
CA PRO A 143 -12.76 2.99 -4.82
C PRO A 143 -13.29 1.61 -5.23
N HIS A 144 -13.21 1.26 -6.52
CA HIS A 144 -13.63 -0.06 -6.99
C HIS A 144 -12.66 -1.17 -6.59
N ILE A 145 -11.35 -0.87 -6.54
CA ILE A 145 -10.34 -1.82 -6.06
C ILE A 145 -10.60 -2.14 -4.59
N LYS A 146 -10.75 -1.10 -3.75
CA LYS A 146 -11.06 -1.24 -2.32
C LYS A 146 -12.31 -2.07 -2.08
N LYS A 147 -13.38 -1.80 -2.85
CA LYS A 147 -14.61 -2.56 -2.73
C LYS A 147 -14.40 -4.04 -3.03
N ILE A 148 -13.70 -4.39 -4.11
CA ILE A 148 -13.46 -5.80 -4.48
C ILE A 148 -12.58 -6.49 -3.44
N VAL A 149 -11.54 -5.83 -2.93
CA VAL A 149 -10.69 -6.36 -1.86
C VAL A 149 -11.52 -6.63 -0.61
N ALA A 150 -12.38 -5.69 -0.20
CA ALA A 150 -13.29 -5.88 0.93
C ALA A 150 -14.31 -7.01 0.69
N ASP A 151 -14.89 -7.13 -0.52
CA ASP A 151 -15.84 -8.18 -0.87
C ASP A 151 -15.17 -9.60 -0.85
N ILE A 152 -13.92 -9.70 -1.32
CA ILE A 152 -13.11 -10.93 -1.22
C ILE A 152 -12.85 -11.28 0.24
N SER A 153 -12.44 -10.30 1.04
CA SER A 153 -12.16 -10.48 2.48
C SER A 153 -13.42 -10.91 3.24
N ALA A 154 -14.55 -10.29 2.97
CA ALA A 154 -15.82 -10.66 3.61
C ALA A 154 -16.31 -12.05 3.22
N LYS A 155 -16.06 -12.52 1.97
CA LYS A 155 -16.51 -13.83 1.50
C LYS A 155 -15.58 -14.97 1.93
N TYR A 156 -14.27 -14.74 1.97
CA TYR A 156 -13.25 -15.79 2.15
C TYR A 156 -12.33 -15.58 3.36
N GLY A 157 -12.28 -14.38 3.94
CA GLY A 157 -11.48 -14.08 5.13
C GLY A 157 -12.18 -14.42 6.43
N ASP A 158 -11.54 -14.09 7.55
CA ASP A 158 -12.12 -14.22 8.88
C ASP A 158 -12.62 -12.86 9.36
N TYR A 159 -13.70 -12.86 10.15
CA TYR A 159 -14.14 -11.65 10.83
C TYR A 159 -13.09 -11.20 11.83
N ALA A 160 -12.62 -9.96 11.68
CA ALA A 160 -11.53 -9.40 12.48
C ALA A 160 -12.01 -8.43 13.56
N GLY A 161 -13.26 -7.94 13.46
CA GLY A 161 -13.84 -7.00 14.40
C GLY A 161 -14.64 -5.91 13.71
N GLU A 162 -15.06 -4.91 14.50
CA GLU A 162 -15.84 -3.78 14.02
C GLU A 162 -15.39 -2.48 14.70
N VAL A 163 -15.28 -1.40 13.94
CA VAL A 163 -14.99 -0.07 14.48
C VAL A 163 -16.05 0.91 13.94
N LYS A 164 -16.77 1.61 14.82
CA LYS A 164 -17.81 2.58 14.48
C LYS A 164 -18.86 2.05 13.49
N GLY A 165 -19.28 0.79 13.63
CA GLY A 165 -20.27 0.16 12.74
C GLY A 165 -19.68 -0.31 11.39
N VAL A 166 -18.36 -0.25 11.21
CA VAL A 166 -17.67 -0.75 10.01
C VAL A 166 -17.06 -2.11 10.31
N PRO A 167 -17.64 -3.23 9.82
CA PRO A 167 -17.08 -4.56 10.01
C PRO A 167 -15.81 -4.73 9.16
N MET A 168 -14.81 -5.37 9.76
CA MET A 168 -13.54 -5.68 9.11
C MET A 168 -13.33 -7.18 9.07
N TYR A 169 -12.76 -7.64 7.96
CA TYR A 169 -12.39 -9.03 7.72
C TYR A 169 -10.92 -9.08 7.32
N THR A 170 -10.20 -10.13 7.71
CA THR A 170 -8.83 -10.33 7.24
C THR A 170 -8.81 -10.68 5.76
N PHE A 171 -7.74 -10.34 5.04
CA PHE A 171 -7.56 -10.87 3.70
C PHE A 171 -7.37 -12.41 3.79
N PRO A 172 -8.03 -13.21 2.92
CA PRO A 172 -7.91 -14.67 2.99
C PRO A 172 -6.49 -15.12 2.65
N ASP A 173 -6.00 -16.12 3.37
CA ASP A 173 -4.79 -16.84 2.96
C ASP A 173 -5.00 -17.58 1.63
N VAL A 174 -3.92 -18.06 1.03
CA VAL A 174 -3.95 -18.75 -0.26
C VAL A 174 -4.86 -20.00 -0.22
N ARG A 175 -4.91 -20.73 0.91
CA ARG A 175 -5.74 -21.96 1.04
C ARG A 175 -7.22 -21.63 1.10
N LYS A 176 -7.59 -20.52 1.71
CA LYS A 176 -8.98 -20.05 1.76
C LYS A 176 -9.44 -19.56 0.40
N LEU A 177 -8.61 -18.75 -0.28
CA LEU A 177 -8.96 -18.21 -1.59
C LEU A 177 -8.88 -19.27 -2.70
N ALA A 178 -8.13 -20.35 -2.52
CA ALA A 178 -8.09 -21.51 -3.42
C ALA A 178 -9.42 -22.29 -3.51
N LYS A 179 -10.38 -22.02 -2.63
CA LYS A 179 -11.75 -22.58 -2.69
C LYS A 179 -12.62 -21.84 -3.73
N ALA A 180 -12.19 -20.69 -4.21
CA ALA A 180 -12.93 -19.88 -5.17
C ALA A 180 -12.64 -20.37 -6.60
N GLU A 181 -13.70 -20.65 -7.35
CA GLU A 181 -13.61 -20.87 -8.78
C GLU A 181 -13.63 -19.52 -9.54
N VAL A 182 -13.28 -19.55 -10.82
CA VAL A 182 -13.25 -18.33 -11.65
C VAL A 182 -14.61 -17.62 -11.66
N GLU A 183 -15.70 -18.37 -11.66
CA GLU A 183 -17.06 -17.81 -11.68
C GLU A 183 -17.38 -17.11 -10.34
N ASP A 184 -17.00 -17.69 -9.20
CA ASP A 184 -17.15 -17.05 -7.88
C ASP A 184 -16.43 -15.71 -7.80
N LEU A 185 -15.22 -15.64 -8.39
CA LEU A 185 -14.45 -14.40 -8.45
C LEU A 185 -15.11 -13.37 -9.37
N LYS A 186 -15.75 -13.78 -10.48
CA LYS A 186 -16.50 -12.87 -11.35
C LYS A 186 -17.70 -12.23 -10.65
N GLU A 187 -18.41 -13.00 -9.80
CA GLU A 187 -19.52 -12.48 -8.98
C GLU A 187 -19.07 -11.30 -8.10
N LEU A 188 -17.82 -11.31 -7.62
CA LEU A 188 -17.21 -10.22 -6.86
C LEU A 188 -16.74 -9.04 -7.74
N LYS A 189 -17.23 -8.94 -8.98
CA LYS A 189 -16.97 -7.86 -9.94
C LYS A 189 -15.49 -7.70 -10.33
N THR A 190 -14.70 -8.75 -10.22
CA THR A 190 -13.30 -8.77 -10.68
C THR A 190 -13.19 -8.68 -12.21
N GLY A 191 -14.24 -9.08 -12.94
CA GLY A 191 -14.33 -9.03 -14.40
C GLY A 191 -13.27 -9.93 -15.06
N PHE A 192 -12.56 -9.41 -16.07
CA PHE A 192 -11.52 -10.17 -16.80
C PHE A 192 -10.32 -10.59 -15.93
N ARG A 193 -10.23 -10.10 -14.68
CA ARG A 193 -9.15 -10.42 -13.75
C ARG A 193 -9.39 -11.71 -12.97
N ALA A 194 -10.63 -12.22 -12.96
CA ALA A 194 -10.96 -13.48 -12.28
C ALA A 194 -10.01 -14.63 -12.65
N PRO A 195 -9.74 -14.93 -13.94
CA PRO A 195 -8.78 -15.96 -14.29
C PRO A 195 -7.31 -15.62 -13.91
N TYR A 196 -6.96 -14.35 -13.73
CA TYR A 196 -5.63 -13.94 -13.29
C TYR A 196 -5.45 -14.14 -11.78
N ILE A 197 -6.49 -13.81 -11.01
CA ILE A 197 -6.55 -14.08 -9.57
C ILE A 197 -6.47 -15.58 -9.32
N TYR A 198 -7.27 -16.38 -10.05
CA TYR A 198 -7.26 -17.83 -9.96
C TYR A 198 -5.88 -18.43 -10.23
N ASP A 199 -5.20 -17.96 -11.30
CA ASP A 199 -3.84 -18.41 -11.64
C ASP A 199 -2.81 -18.02 -10.59
N ALA A 200 -2.89 -16.80 -10.05
CA ALA A 200 -2.02 -16.34 -8.97
C ALA A 200 -2.19 -17.18 -7.70
N VAL A 201 -3.44 -17.46 -7.30
CA VAL A 201 -3.75 -18.35 -6.17
C VAL A 201 -3.14 -19.73 -6.38
N LYS A 202 -3.27 -20.29 -7.60
CA LYS A 202 -2.70 -21.58 -7.95
C LYS A 202 -1.18 -21.57 -7.92
N CYS A 203 -0.54 -20.57 -8.53
CA CYS A 203 0.93 -20.47 -8.56
C CYS A 203 1.53 -20.35 -7.16
N VAL A 204 0.90 -19.56 -6.27
CA VAL A 204 1.36 -19.42 -4.88
C VAL A 204 1.03 -20.67 -4.08
N GLY A 205 -0.17 -21.24 -4.23
CA GLY A 205 -0.59 -22.45 -3.50
C GLY A 205 0.21 -23.69 -3.85
N GLU A 206 0.68 -23.82 -5.08
CA GLU A 206 1.56 -24.90 -5.55
C GLU A 206 3.05 -24.65 -5.25
N GLY A 207 3.39 -23.52 -4.64
CA GLY A 207 4.78 -23.13 -4.32
C GLY A 207 5.63 -22.78 -5.54
N LYS A 208 5.04 -22.54 -6.72
CA LYS A 208 5.76 -22.08 -7.92
C LYS A 208 6.30 -20.66 -7.75
N ILE A 209 5.57 -19.88 -6.97
CA ILE A 209 5.92 -18.51 -6.58
C ILE A 209 5.78 -18.43 -5.06
N SER A 210 6.87 -18.14 -4.36
CA SER A 210 6.87 -18.00 -2.90
C SER A 210 7.54 -16.70 -2.45
N TYR A 211 7.11 -16.20 -1.29
CA TYR A 211 7.72 -15.01 -0.69
C TYR A 211 9.22 -15.22 -0.43
N ASP A 212 9.60 -16.37 0.15
CA ASP A 212 10.99 -16.65 0.52
C ASP A 212 11.92 -16.71 -0.71
N GLU A 213 11.45 -17.28 -1.82
CA GLU A 213 12.20 -17.27 -3.08
C GLU A 213 12.35 -15.84 -3.60
N LEU A 214 11.24 -15.07 -3.65
CA LEU A 214 11.24 -13.72 -4.21
C LEU A 214 12.09 -12.73 -3.39
N ILE A 215 12.11 -12.88 -2.07
CA ILE A 215 12.94 -12.01 -1.22
C ILE A 215 14.43 -12.22 -1.43
N ALA A 216 14.84 -13.46 -1.78
CA ALA A 216 16.22 -13.83 -2.04
C ALA A 216 16.74 -13.38 -3.43
N LEU A 217 15.84 -13.14 -4.38
CA LEU A 217 16.16 -12.63 -5.71
C LEU A 217 16.42 -11.12 -5.68
N ASP A 218 17.15 -10.60 -6.66
CA ASP A 218 17.15 -9.15 -6.91
C ASP A 218 15.82 -8.67 -7.50
N SER A 219 15.65 -7.35 -7.65
CA SER A 219 14.38 -6.77 -8.11
C SER A 219 14.01 -7.21 -9.53
N GLU A 220 14.97 -7.31 -10.45
CA GLU A 220 14.71 -7.68 -11.84
C GLU A 220 14.32 -9.16 -11.93
N GLN A 221 15.09 -10.03 -11.29
CA GLN A 221 14.80 -11.46 -11.24
C GLN A 221 13.44 -11.76 -10.58
N GLY A 222 13.12 -11.06 -9.47
CA GLY A 222 11.84 -11.20 -8.79
C GLY A 222 10.66 -10.74 -9.66
N ILE A 223 10.82 -9.65 -10.41
CA ILE A 223 9.81 -9.16 -11.36
C ILE A 223 9.62 -10.17 -12.49
N GLU A 224 10.70 -10.66 -13.10
CA GLU A 224 10.64 -11.66 -14.16
C GLU A 224 9.95 -12.95 -13.68
N LYS A 225 10.28 -13.42 -12.48
CA LYS A 225 9.65 -14.59 -11.87
C LYS A 225 8.13 -14.38 -11.68
N MET A 226 7.70 -13.24 -11.15
CA MET A 226 6.28 -12.94 -10.96
C MET A 226 5.52 -12.77 -12.28
N CYS A 227 6.18 -12.32 -13.35
CA CYS A 227 5.58 -12.22 -14.68
C CYS A 227 5.19 -13.59 -15.30
N GLN A 228 5.60 -14.71 -14.71
CA GLN A 228 5.13 -16.05 -15.09
C GLN A 228 3.67 -16.31 -14.69
N ILE A 229 3.12 -15.54 -13.74
CA ILE A 229 1.71 -15.59 -13.37
C ILE A 229 0.87 -14.95 -14.49
N LYS A 230 -0.16 -15.64 -14.92
CA LYS A 230 -1.06 -15.13 -15.97
C LYS A 230 -1.65 -13.77 -15.60
N GLY A 231 -1.47 -12.78 -16.47
CA GLY A 231 -1.98 -11.43 -16.28
C GLY A 231 -1.15 -10.55 -15.34
N VAL A 232 -0.03 -11.04 -14.81
CA VAL A 232 0.97 -10.23 -14.10
C VAL A 232 2.01 -9.78 -15.10
N GLY A 233 2.08 -8.48 -15.35
CA GLY A 233 3.14 -7.86 -16.14
C GLY A 233 4.05 -7.00 -15.26
N ASN A 234 5.07 -6.38 -15.86
CA ASN A 234 6.09 -5.58 -15.17
C ASN A 234 5.50 -4.58 -14.16
N LYS A 235 4.39 -3.89 -14.49
CA LYS A 235 3.77 -2.92 -13.57
C LYS A 235 3.28 -3.57 -12.28
N VAL A 236 2.55 -4.70 -12.38
CA VAL A 236 2.02 -5.40 -11.21
C VAL A 236 3.16 -5.99 -10.40
N ALA A 237 4.09 -6.69 -11.05
CA ALA A 237 5.25 -7.28 -10.41
C ALA A 237 6.13 -6.23 -9.69
N SER A 238 6.37 -5.06 -10.32
CA SER A 238 7.12 -3.97 -9.69
C SER A 238 6.40 -3.36 -8.48
N CYS A 239 5.05 -3.29 -8.50
CA CYS A 239 4.29 -2.87 -7.32
C CYS A 239 4.45 -3.86 -6.16
N VAL A 240 4.34 -5.17 -6.44
CA VAL A 240 4.55 -6.21 -5.42
C VAL A 240 5.98 -6.17 -4.88
N SER A 241 6.97 -6.03 -5.76
CA SER A 241 8.39 -5.85 -5.39
C SER A 241 8.58 -4.68 -4.43
N LEU A 242 7.99 -3.52 -4.75
CA LEU A 242 8.13 -2.31 -3.95
C LEU A 242 7.44 -2.41 -2.59
N PHE A 243 6.17 -2.85 -2.59
CA PHE A 243 5.29 -2.73 -1.43
C PHE A 243 5.28 -3.97 -0.53
N ALA A 244 5.63 -5.15 -1.05
CA ALA A 244 5.60 -6.37 -0.26
C ALA A 244 6.97 -7.05 -0.09
N LEU A 245 7.89 -6.86 -1.04
CA LEU A 245 9.22 -7.48 -0.96
C LEU A 245 10.31 -6.51 -0.47
N GLY A 246 9.96 -5.26 -0.16
CA GLY A 246 10.90 -4.25 0.33
C GLY A 246 11.97 -3.81 -0.69
N LYS A 247 11.79 -4.11 -1.98
CA LYS A 247 12.74 -3.76 -3.05
C LYS A 247 12.58 -2.28 -3.43
N ARG A 248 13.26 -1.40 -2.70
CA ARG A 248 13.11 0.07 -2.80
C ARG A 248 13.70 0.68 -4.08
N ASP A 249 14.42 -0.09 -4.87
CA ASP A 249 14.89 0.23 -6.23
C ASP A 249 13.82 0.00 -7.31
N SER A 250 12.72 -0.71 -7.00
CA SER A 250 11.60 -0.93 -7.92
C SER A 250 10.88 0.37 -8.26
N PHE A 251 10.62 0.56 -9.57
CA PHE A 251 9.98 1.77 -10.10
C PHE A 251 8.74 1.39 -10.95
N PRO A 252 7.59 1.12 -10.33
CA PRO A 252 6.35 0.78 -11.05
C PRO A 252 5.91 1.87 -12.03
N ILE A 253 5.76 1.54 -13.32
CA ILE A 253 5.37 2.51 -14.35
C ILE A 253 3.93 2.24 -14.80
N ASP A 254 3.00 3.02 -14.26
CA ASP A 254 1.62 3.09 -14.72
C ASP A 254 1.42 4.26 -15.72
N VAL A 255 0.16 4.58 -16.03
CA VAL A 255 -0.17 5.68 -16.94
C VAL A 255 0.19 7.05 -16.35
N TRP A 256 0.05 7.22 -15.02
CA TRP A 256 0.35 8.49 -14.36
C TRP A 256 1.86 8.72 -14.25
N ILE A 257 2.60 7.69 -13.85
CA ILE A 257 4.07 7.75 -13.83
C ILE A 257 4.62 7.98 -15.24
N LYS A 258 4.11 7.29 -16.27
CA LYS A 258 4.53 7.54 -17.64
C LYS A 258 4.38 9.03 -18.01
N ARG A 259 3.20 9.60 -17.79
CA ARG A 259 2.91 11.00 -18.12
C ARG A 259 3.76 12.00 -17.36
N ILE A 260 3.95 11.81 -16.06
CA ILE A 260 4.76 12.73 -15.27
C ILE A 260 6.25 12.63 -15.63
N MET A 261 6.76 11.44 -15.94
CA MET A 261 8.12 11.25 -16.42
C MET A 261 8.33 11.89 -17.78
N GLU A 262 7.40 11.71 -18.73
CA GLU A 262 7.41 12.38 -20.03
C GLU A 262 7.45 13.90 -19.88
N TYR A 263 6.62 14.44 -19.00
CA TYR A 263 6.57 15.88 -18.73
C TYR A 263 7.86 16.44 -18.14
N LEU A 264 8.43 15.75 -17.15
CA LEU A 264 9.59 16.27 -16.41
C LEU A 264 10.93 16.01 -17.10
N TYR A 265 11.04 14.92 -17.88
CA TYR A 265 12.33 14.40 -18.33
C TYR A 265 12.42 14.19 -19.86
N PHE A 266 11.32 14.19 -20.57
CA PHE A 266 11.29 13.88 -21.99
C PHE A 266 10.56 14.94 -22.83
N ASP A 267 10.49 16.17 -22.33
CA ASP A 267 9.88 17.34 -23.01
C ASP A 267 8.44 17.10 -23.49
N GLY A 268 7.70 16.22 -22.80
CA GLY A 268 6.33 15.83 -23.12
C GLY A 268 6.21 14.85 -24.28
N ASN A 269 7.32 14.33 -24.80
CA ASN A 269 7.30 13.36 -25.89
C ASN A 269 6.82 11.98 -25.40
N ASP A 270 6.03 11.29 -26.25
CA ASP A 270 5.60 9.91 -25.99
C ASP A 270 6.82 8.98 -25.94
N THR A 271 7.08 8.44 -24.77
CA THR A 271 8.29 7.67 -24.46
C THR A 271 7.92 6.26 -23.99
N SER A 272 8.61 5.24 -24.50
CA SER A 272 8.33 3.87 -24.10
C SER A 272 8.62 3.64 -22.61
N LYS A 273 7.90 2.69 -21.99
CA LYS A 273 8.10 2.37 -20.58
C LYS A 273 9.50 1.83 -20.31
N ASP A 274 10.11 1.15 -21.25
CA ASP A 274 11.44 0.59 -21.11
C ASP A 274 12.51 1.70 -21.04
N VAL A 275 12.36 2.74 -21.87
CA VAL A 275 13.22 3.93 -21.81
C VAL A 275 13.06 4.66 -20.47
N ILE A 276 11.81 4.82 -20.01
CA ILE A 276 11.53 5.44 -18.71
C ILE A 276 12.11 4.61 -17.56
N ALA A 277 12.01 3.28 -17.62
CA ALA A 277 12.55 2.37 -16.62
C ALA A 277 14.09 2.46 -16.55
N ALA A 278 14.76 2.45 -17.71
CA ALA A 278 16.20 2.59 -17.79
C ALA A 278 16.67 3.95 -17.24
N PHE A 279 15.98 5.04 -17.61
CA PHE A 279 16.25 6.37 -17.07
C PHE A 279 16.08 6.42 -15.54
N ALA A 280 14.96 5.87 -15.01
CA ALA A 280 14.69 5.87 -13.58
C ALA A 280 15.72 5.06 -12.80
N LYS A 281 16.14 3.91 -13.33
CA LYS A 281 17.19 3.06 -12.74
C LYS A 281 18.53 3.81 -12.66
N GLU A 282 18.94 4.47 -13.73
CA GLU A 282 20.18 5.26 -13.77
C GLU A 282 20.09 6.47 -12.83
N ARG A 283 18.98 7.21 -12.87
CA ARG A 283 18.84 8.48 -12.16
C ARG A 283 18.63 8.30 -10.65
N PHE A 284 17.75 7.38 -10.26
CA PHE A 284 17.33 7.22 -8.86
C PHE A 284 17.99 6.03 -8.16
N GLY A 285 18.32 4.95 -8.90
CA GLY A 285 18.97 3.76 -8.37
C GLY A 285 18.18 3.14 -7.22
N GLU A 286 18.85 2.89 -6.10
CA GLU A 286 18.27 2.32 -4.87
C GLU A 286 17.12 3.14 -4.25
N LEU A 287 16.95 4.40 -4.65
CA LEU A 287 15.88 5.28 -4.21
C LEU A 287 14.69 5.33 -5.19
N GLY A 288 14.68 4.49 -6.21
CA GLY A 288 13.67 4.49 -7.26
C GLY A 288 12.24 4.44 -6.76
N GLY A 289 11.94 3.56 -5.80
CA GLY A 289 10.60 3.41 -5.23
C GLY A 289 10.11 4.64 -4.47
N TYR A 290 11.01 5.35 -3.79
CA TYR A 290 10.65 6.60 -3.12
C TYR A 290 10.38 7.72 -4.13
N ALA A 291 11.25 7.87 -5.13
CA ALA A 291 11.02 8.83 -6.23
C ALA A 291 9.69 8.55 -6.93
N GLN A 292 9.40 7.28 -7.19
CA GLN A 292 8.16 6.85 -7.83
C GLN A 292 6.92 7.24 -7.01
N GLN A 293 6.91 7.07 -5.68
CA GLN A 293 5.77 7.42 -4.84
C GLN A 293 5.50 8.93 -4.83
N TYR A 294 6.53 9.76 -4.69
CA TYR A 294 6.39 11.21 -4.78
C TYR A 294 5.87 11.64 -6.15
N LEU A 295 6.43 11.11 -7.24
CA LEU A 295 6.03 11.43 -8.60
C LEU A 295 4.61 10.93 -8.93
N PHE A 296 4.20 9.77 -8.42
CA PHE A 296 2.88 9.21 -8.68
C PHE A 296 1.76 10.11 -8.15
N TYR A 297 1.88 10.55 -6.91
CA TYR A 297 0.88 11.41 -6.31
C TYR A 297 0.88 12.79 -6.96
N TYR A 298 2.05 13.38 -7.17
CA TYR A 298 2.20 14.66 -7.84
C TYR A 298 1.58 14.65 -9.24
N GLY A 299 1.85 13.62 -10.02
CA GLY A 299 1.25 13.46 -11.35
C GLY A 299 -0.26 13.30 -11.31
N LYS A 300 -0.78 12.58 -10.31
CA LYS A 300 -2.21 12.29 -10.16
C LYS A 300 -3.01 13.50 -9.67
N THR A 301 -2.47 14.31 -8.77
CA THR A 301 -3.20 15.38 -8.07
C THR A 301 -2.88 16.78 -8.59
N VAL A 302 -1.62 17.14 -8.64
CA VAL A 302 -1.17 18.52 -8.94
C VAL A 302 -1.17 18.80 -10.45
N LYS A 303 -0.77 17.82 -11.28
CA LYS A 303 -0.63 17.99 -12.73
C LYS A 303 -1.76 17.36 -13.56
N ARG A 304 -2.94 17.15 -12.98
CA ARG A 304 -4.13 16.66 -13.73
C ARG A 304 -4.42 17.47 -15.00
N GLY A 305 -4.08 18.76 -15.03
CA GLY A 305 -4.25 19.64 -16.20
C GLY A 305 -3.24 19.44 -17.33
N VAL A 306 -2.09 18.82 -17.08
CA VAL A 306 -1.04 18.61 -18.12
C VAL A 306 -1.44 17.50 -19.08
N ALA A 307 -2.26 16.54 -18.62
CA ALA A 307 -2.72 15.40 -19.42
C ALA A 307 -3.73 15.77 -20.54
N ASN A 308 -4.31 16.97 -20.53
CA ASN A 308 -5.37 17.38 -21.47
C ASN A 308 -4.93 18.40 -22.54
N LYS A 309 -3.65 18.78 -22.60
CA LYS A 309 -3.16 19.77 -23.58
C LYS A 309 -2.73 19.18 -24.92
N ASN A 310 -2.72 17.84 -25.05
CA ASN A 310 -2.35 17.14 -26.31
C ASN A 310 -3.51 16.26 -26.83
N LYS A 311 -4.74 16.80 -26.85
CA LYS A 311 -5.83 16.29 -27.69
C LYS A 311 -6.31 17.38 -28.65
#